data_12a8a28e8f11debe271223a2e5c13566
#
_entry.id   12a8a28e8f11debe271223a2e5c13566
#
_cell.length_a   1.000
_cell.length_b   1.000
_cell.length_c   1.000
_cell.angle_alpha   90.00
_cell.angle_beta   90.00
_cell.angle_gamma   90.00
#
_symmetry.space_group_name_H-M   'P 1'
#
loop_
_entity.id
_entity.type
_entity.pdbx_description
1 polymer ?
#
loop_
_entity_poly.entity_id
_entity_poly.type
_entity_poly.pdbx_seq_one_letter_code
_entity_poly.pdbx_strand_id
1 'polypeptide(L)'
;NGLDLDLFQYDTDQSFAVFFLAADKTIYGRFGTRSHRTEWMGDVSLKGLAKALQGALDLHADHAKVKEALAGKRGRPMEVSSPERYPSLKDKFTDSLNYDGDVVKSCIHCHQIGDAQREYYWHDRKPIPDKVLWPYPHPKTVGLIMDPNERATVKEVEEDSIASQAGLRSGDVIATLDGQPMLSIADIQWVLHNVDPDGGAVPVEFNRDGSAVAAQLRFPKDWRRASDLSWRVTTWGLRRIAAGGMVLEPSTRSDATPVGVGNETMALHVKRVGKYGPHGTAKRTGFLEGDVITSFDGRTDLSSEQDLLTYVVTSKQPGDQVDVTVLRDGKVLSYKLPIQK
;
A
#
# COMPACT_ATOMS: atom_id res chain seq x y z
N ASN A 1 -19.34 8.14 2.31
CA ASN A 1 -20.00 8.77 1.18
C ASN A 1 -19.84 10.28 1.28
N GLY A 2 -19.80 11.00 0.15
CA GLY A 2 -19.61 12.46 0.15
C GLY A 2 -18.26 12.94 0.69
N LEU A 3 -17.26 12.06 0.83
CA LEU A 3 -15.94 12.39 1.33
C LEU A 3 -15.18 13.24 0.29
N ASP A 4 -14.69 14.41 0.72
CA ASP A 4 -13.81 15.25 -0.09
C ASP A 4 -12.42 14.60 -0.20
N LEU A 5 -12.15 13.90 -1.32
CA LEU A 5 -10.87 13.23 -1.57
C LEU A 5 -9.75 14.22 -1.95
N ASP A 6 -10.06 15.49 -2.23
CA ASP A 6 -9.04 16.51 -2.43
C ASP A 6 -8.45 16.99 -1.09
N LEU A 7 -9.23 16.87 -0.02
CA LEU A 7 -8.80 17.21 1.33
C LEU A 7 -8.31 15.99 2.10
N PHE A 8 -9.08 14.90 2.08
CA PHE A 8 -8.85 13.71 2.90
C PHE A 8 -8.17 12.60 2.08
N GLN A 9 -6.85 12.73 1.91
CA GLN A 9 -6.01 11.72 1.26
C GLN A 9 -5.27 10.91 2.31
N TYR A 10 -5.51 9.59 2.31
CA TYR A 10 -5.00 8.65 3.31
C TYR A 10 -4.94 7.22 2.76
N ASP A 11 -4.27 6.33 3.47
CA ASP A 11 -4.24 4.90 3.12
C ASP A 11 -5.61 4.26 3.37
N THR A 12 -6.30 3.90 2.31
CA THR A 12 -7.66 3.34 2.37
C THR A 12 -7.70 1.89 2.88
N ASP A 13 -6.56 1.22 3.04
CA ASP A 13 -6.45 -0.13 3.60
C ASP A 13 -6.24 -0.15 5.12
N GLN A 14 -6.00 1.02 5.73
CA GLN A 14 -5.89 1.12 7.18
C GLN A 14 -7.24 1.03 7.90
N SER A 15 -7.23 0.80 9.21
CA SER A 15 -8.45 0.59 9.99
C SER A 15 -9.21 1.89 10.26
N PHE A 16 -8.50 3.01 10.38
CA PHE A 16 -9.06 4.34 10.59
C PHE A 16 -8.04 5.41 10.20
N ALA A 17 -8.52 6.61 9.88
CA ALA A 17 -7.70 7.79 9.63
C ALA A 17 -8.23 8.97 10.46
N VAL A 18 -7.34 9.65 11.16
CA VAL A 18 -7.62 10.90 11.86
C VAL A 18 -6.83 12.03 11.20
N PHE A 19 -7.48 13.16 11.00
CA PHE A 19 -6.86 14.38 10.51
C PHE A 19 -6.98 15.47 11.57
N PHE A 20 -5.88 16.16 11.84
CA PHE A 20 -5.85 17.34 12.69
C PHE A 20 -5.91 18.56 11.79
N LEU A 21 -7.00 19.33 11.88
CA LEU A 21 -7.30 20.44 10.96
C LEU A 21 -7.47 21.76 11.69
N ALA A 22 -7.00 22.84 11.08
CA ALA A 22 -7.41 24.20 11.42
C ALA A 22 -8.78 24.52 10.80
N ALA A 23 -9.41 25.61 11.24
CA ALA A 23 -10.68 26.09 10.70
C ALA A 23 -10.60 26.45 9.21
N ASP A 24 -9.44 26.87 8.73
CA ASP A 24 -9.16 27.19 7.31
C ASP A 24 -8.78 25.95 6.48
N LYS A 25 -8.99 24.74 7.04
CA LYS A 25 -8.64 23.43 6.46
C LYS A 25 -7.14 23.20 6.27
N THR A 26 -6.26 23.94 6.94
CA THR A 26 -4.83 23.60 7.03
C THR A 26 -4.68 22.30 7.81
N ILE A 27 -3.95 21.32 7.25
CA ILE A 27 -3.70 20.02 7.88
C ILE A 27 -2.45 20.15 8.75
N TYR A 28 -2.58 19.96 10.08
CA TYR A 28 -1.44 19.87 10.99
C TYR A 28 -0.78 18.49 10.93
N GLY A 29 -1.56 17.45 10.79
CA GLY A 29 -1.07 16.09 10.72
C GLY A 29 -2.17 15.07 10.54
N ARG A 30 -1.72 13.83 10.40
CA ARG A 30 -2.53 12.62 10.27
C ARG A 30 -2.18 11.66 11.39
N PHE A 31 -3.12 10.76 11.72
CA PHE A 31 -2.87 9.64 12.60
C PHE A 31 -3.66 8.42 12.13
N GLY A 32 -3.09 7.24 12.31
CA GLY A 32 -3.64 5.97 11.84
C GLY A 32 -2.72 5.38 10.78
N THR A 33 -2.29 4.14 11.00
CA THR A 33 -1.43 3.38 10.10
C THR A 33 -1.68 1.89 10.26
N ARG A 34 -1.18 1.10 9.34
CA ARG A 34 -1.22 -0.35 9.38
C ARG A 34 -0.09 -0.91 8.52
N SER A 35 0.63 -1.89 9.03
CA SER A 35 1.69 -2.58 8.29
C SER A 35 1.45 -4.08 8.13
N HIS A 36 0.44 -4.64 8.83
CA HIS A 36 0.18 -6.07 8.85
C HIS A 36 -1.31 -6.37 9.01
N ARG A 37 -1.77 -7.54 8.54
CA ARG A 37 -3.19 -7.89 8.57
C ARG A 37 -3.72 -8.18 9.98
N THR A 38 -2.93 -8.81 10.83
CA THR A 38 -3.32 -9.26 12.15
C THR A 38 -2.61 -8.54 13.29
N GLU A 39 -1.43 -7.99 13.05
CA GLU A 39 -0.55 -7.37 14.07
C GLU A 39 -0.60 -5.83 14.05
N TRP A 40 -1.67 -5.26 13.49
CA TRP A 40 -1.84 -3.81 13.37
C TRP A 40 -1.78 -3.05 14.71
N MET A 41 -2.06 -3.71 15.82
CA MET A 41 -1.96 -3.12 17.16
C MET A 41 -0.52 -2.69 17.54
N GLY A 42 0.50 -3.22 16.85
CA GLY A 42 1.88 -2.78 16.97
C GLY A 42 2.20 -1.47 16.25
N ASP A 43 1.31 -0.97 15.39
CA ASP A 43 1.54 0.21 14.57
C ASP A 43 0.89 1.48 15.13
N VAL A 44 -0.07 1.36 16.06
CA VAL A 44 -0.82 2.48 16.65
C VAL A 44 -1.05 2.28 18.15
N SER A 45 -1.16 3.38 18.91
CA SER A 45 -1.51 3.36 20.32
C SER A 45 -2.29 4.62 20.71
N LEU A 46 -3.08 4.53 21.81
CA LEU A 46 -3.75 5.69 22.38
C LEU A 46 -2.74 6.74 22.89
N LYS A 47 -1.59 6.30 23.40
CA LYS A 47 -0.52 7.19 23.85
C LYS A 47 0.06 7.97 22.67
N GLY A 48 0.32 7.31 21.53
CA GLY A 48 0.76 7.95 20.31
C GLY A 48 -0.27 8.94 19.75
N LEU A 49 -1.56 8.58 19.77
CA LEU A 49 -2.64 9.50 19.39
C LEU A 49 -2.66 10.76 20.28
N ALA A 50 -2.58 10.61 21.58
CA ALA A 50 -2.55 11.73 22.51
C ALA A 50 -1.33 12.66 22.23
N LYS A 51 -0.16 12.07 21.99
CA LYS A 51 1.04 12.85 21.64
C LYS A 51 0.94 13.56 20.28
N ALA A 52 0.37 12.90 19.28
CA ALA A 52 0.13 13.51 17.99
C ALA A 52 -0.85 14.68 18.09
N LEU A 53 -1.94 14.51 18.86
CA LEU A 53 -2.90 15.59 19.14
C LEU A 53 -2.25 16.76 19.88
N GLN A 54 -1.43 16.49 20.91
CA GLN A 54 -0.69 17.55 21.58
C GLN A 54 0.23 18.29 20.61
N GLY A 55 0.94 17.56 19.73
CA GLY A 55 1.77 18.20 18.69
C GLY A 55 0.97 19.04 17.71
N ALA A 56 -0.26 18.65 17.36
CA ALA A 56 -1.13 19.46 16.54
C ALA A 56 -1.58 20.74 17.26
N LEU A 57 -1.84 20.68 18.57
CA LEU A 57 -2.14 21.85 19.39
C LEU A 57 -0.93 22.80 19.52
N ASP A 58 0.27 22.25 19.68
CA ASP A 58 1.52 23.04 19.72
C ASP A 58 1.70 23.81 18.39
N LEU A 59 1.52 23.13 17.24
CA LEU A 59 1.56 23.78 15.93
C LEU A 59 0.43 24.81 15.74
N HIS A 60 -0.75 24.54 16.31
CA HIS A 60 -1.89 25.47 16.24
C HIS A 60 -1.62 26.79 16.97
N ALA A 61 -0.95 26.72 18.12
CA ALA A 61 -0.57 27.91 18.89
C ALA A 61 0.32 28.88 18.06
N ASP A 62 1.13 28.33 17.16
CA ASP A 62 2.00 29.08 16.26
C ASP A 62 1.53 29.04 14.79
N HIS A 63 0.23 28.84 14.53
CA HIS A 63 -0.35 28.60 13.20
C HIS A 63 0.19 29.52 12.11
N ALA A 64 0.22 30.83 12.37
CA ALA A 64 0.69 31.80 11.38
C ALA A 64 2.16 31.61 10.97
N LYS A 65 3.00 31.13 11.87
CA LYS A 65 4.44 30.90 11.62
C LYS A 65 4.70 29.57 10.89
N VAL A 66 3.87 28.53 11.17
CA VAL A 66 4.10 27.17 10.65
C VAL A 66 3.28 26.86 9.40
N LYS A 67 2.33 27.70 9.03
CA LYS A 67 1.38 27.46 7.92
C LYS A 67 2.08 27.12 6.59
N GLU A 68 3.17 27.80 6.29
CA GLU A 68 3.94 27.53 5.06
C GLU A 68 4.56 26.12 5.06
N ALA A 69 5.17 25.69 6.17
CA ALA A 69 5.73 24.35 6.33
C ALA A 69 4.65 23.25 6.29
N LEU A 70 3.39 23.59 6.59
CA LEU A 70 2.25 22.67 6.53
C LEU A 70 1.64 22.53 5.13
N ALA A 71 2.01 23.38 4.17
CA ALA A 71 1.42 23.36 2.83
C ALA A 71 1.59 22.00 2.14
N GLY A 72 2.74 21.34 2.33
CA GLY A 72 3.04 20.01 1.79
C GLY A 72 2.16 18.88 2.36
N LYS A 73 1.47 19.10 3.46
CA LYS A 73 0.52 18.12 4.03
C LYS A 73 -0.80 18.03 3.26
N ARG A 74 -1.06 18.93 2.35
CA ARG A 74 -2.20 18.88 1.44
C ARG A 74 -1.75 18.36 0.08
N GLY A 75 -2.43 17.31 -0.42
CA GLY A 75 -2.15 16.74 -1.73
C GLY A 75 -2.69 17.58 -2.89
N ARG A 76 -2.29 17.21 -4.09
CA ARG A 76 -2.90 17.71 -5.32
C ARG A 76 -4.35 17.20 -5.43
N PRO A 77 -5.24 17.95 -6.11
CA PRO A 77 -6.59 17.45 -6.37
C PRO A 77 -6.57 16.07 -7.03
N MET A 78 -7.52 15.22 -6.64
CA MET A 78 -7.69 13.88 -7.20
C MET A 78 -8.43 13.97 -8.54
N GLU A 79 -8.22 12.99 -9.43
CA GLU A 79 -8.99 12.90 -10.70
C GLU A 79 -10.50 12.70 -10.45
N VAL A 80 -10.83 12.06 -9.32
CA VAL A 80 -12.19 11.87 -8.84
C VAL A 80 -12.25 12.40 -7.42
N SER A 81 -12.99 13.49 -7.21
CA SER A 81 -12.99 14.25 -5.96
C SER A 81 -13.83 13.64 -4.83
N SER A 82 -14.62 12.59 -5.10
CA SER A 82 -15.50 11.94 -4.12
C SER A 82 -15.71 10.45 -4.46
N PRO A 83 -15.77 9.54 -3.47
CA PRO A 83 -15.81 8.10 -3.70
C PRO A 83 -16.94 7.62 -4.60
N GLU A 84 -18.17 8.10 -4.37
CA GLU A 84 -19.36 7.71 -5.14
C GLU A 84 -19.33 8.15 -6.60
N ARG A 85 -18.35 8.96 -7.01
CA ARG A 85 -18.17 9.39 -8.42
C ARG A 85 -17.29 8.44 -9.22
N TYR A 86 -16.60 7.50 -8.58
CA TYR A 86 -15.86 6.48 -9.33
C TYR A 86 -16.83 5.61 -10.16
N PRO A 87 -16.49 5.26 -11.42
CA PRO A 87 -17.35 4.47 -12.30
C PRO A 87 -17.86 3.16 -11.68
N SER A 88 -17.04 2.48 -10.89
CA SER A 88 -17.38 1.22 -10.24
C SER A 88 -18.32 1.38 -9.02
N LEU A 89 -18.50 2.59 -8.50
CA LEU A 89 -19.27 2.90 -7.30
C LEU A 89 -20.53 3.73 -7.58
N LYS A 90 -20.53 4.57 -8.63
CA LYS A 90 -21.57 5.58 -8.91
C LYS A 90 -23.02 5.05 -9.00
N ASP A 91 -23.18 3.80 -9.46
CA ASP A 91 -24.50 3.21 -9.61
C ASP A 91 -24.95 2.42 -8.36
N LYS A 92 -24.07 2.31 -7.36
CA LYS A 92 -24.31 1.56 -6.13
C LYS A 92 -24.50 2.46 -4.91
N PHE A 93 -23.90 3.64 -4.94
CA PHE A 93 -23.82 4.54 -3.80
C PHE A 93 -24.16 5.97 -4.20
N THR A 94 -24.71 6.71 -3.23
CA THR A 94 -24.94 8.15 -3.32
C THR A 94 -23.97 8.90 -2.42
N ASP A 95 -24.00 10.23 -2.41
CA ASP A 95 -23.22 11.08 -1.54
C ASP A 95 -23.62 11.02 -0.05
N SER A 96 -24.76 10.39 0.25
CA SER A 96 -25.32 10.29 1.60
C SER A 96 -25.65 8.84 1.97
N LEU A 97 -25.79 8.58 3.27
CA LEU A 97 -26.18 7.28 3.80
C LEU A 97 -27.69 7.16 3.83
N ASN A 98 -28.20 5.95 3.61
CA ASN A 98 -29.63 5.64 3.72
C ASN A 98 -30.03 5.41 5.19
N TYR A 99 -30.27 6.49 5.92
CA TYR A 99 -30.64 6.43 7.34
C TYR A 99 -32.03 5.86 7.59
N ASP A 100 -32.93 5.91 6.58
CA ASP A 100 -34.29 5.38 6.67
C ASP A 100 -34.38 3.89 6.29
N GLY A 101 -33.25 3.29 5.89
CA GLY A 101 -33.16 1.90 5.45
C GLY A 101 -31.93 1.17 5.93
N ASP A 102 -31.25 0.44 5.04
CA ASP A 102 -30.04 -0.32 5.37
C ASP A 102 -28.79 0.57 5.27
N VAL A 103 -28.49 1.25 6.38
CA VAL A 103 -27.32 2.16 6.49
C VAL A 103 -26.02 1.46 6.10
N VAL A 104 -25.81 0.24 6.60
CA VAL A 104 -24.55 -0.50 6.38
C VAL A 104 -24.33 -0.79 4.90
N LYS A 105 -25.37 -1.19 4.17
CA LYS A 105 -25.25 -1.46 2.73
C LYS A 105 -25.12 -0.19 1.88
N SER A 106 -25.51 0.96 2.41
CA SER A 106 -25.37 2.24 1.73
C SER A 106 -24.01 2.90 1.97
N CYS A 107 -23.16 2.35 2.84
CA CYS A 107 -21.85 2.90 3.21
C CYS A 107 -20.75 2.40 2.28
N ILE A 108 -19.98 3.34 1.70
CA ILE A 108 -18.73 3.01 1.01
C ILE A 108 -17.64 2.74 2.04
N HIS A 109 -17.12 1.51 2.06
CA HIS A 109 -15.99 1.17 2.90
C HIS A 109 -14.68 1.72 2.31
N CYS A 110 -13.74 2.14 3.16
CA CYS A 110 -12.50 2.79 2.70
C CYS A 110 -11.73 1.96 1.66
N HIS A 111 -11.59 0.65 1.85
CA HIS A 111 -10.90 -0.21 0.88
C HIS A 111 -11.59 -0.26 -0.50
N GLN A 112 -12.92 -0.03 -0.60
CA GLN A 112 -13.61 0.07 -1.88
C GLN A 112 -13.18 1.31 -2.67
N ILE A 113 -12.73 2.38 -1.98
CA ILE A 113 -12.15 3.56 -2.64
C ILE A 113 -10.84 3.18 -3.31
N GLY A 114 -9.95 2.46 -2.61
CA GLY A 114 -8.68 1.98 -3.16
C GLY A 114 -8.87 1.03 -4.35
N ASP A 115 -9.83 0.12 -4.27
CA ASP A 115 -10.21 -0.74 -5.41
C ASP A 115 -10.72 0.08 -6.58
N ALA A 116 -11.61 1.05 -6.34
CA ALA A 116 -12.18 1.92 -7.36
C ALA A 116 -11.13 2.81 -8.04
N GLN A 117 -10.11 3.28 -7.30
CA GLN A 117 -8.98 4.01 -7.86
C GLN A 117 -8.18 3.16 -8.84
N ARG A 118 -7.90 1.89 -8.52
CA ARG A 118 -7.21 0.97 -9.42
C ARG A 118 -8.05 0.63 -10.64
N GLU A 119 -9.33 0.30 -10.43
CA GLU A 119 -10.27 -0.02 -11.50
C GLU A 119 -10.48 1.15 -12.47
N TYR A 120 -10.41 2.39 -12.00
CA TYR A 120 -10.50 3.58 -12.84
C TYR A 120 -9.44 3.61 -13.95
N TYR A 121 -8.19 3.24 -13.63
CA TYR A 121 -7.13 3.11 -14.64
C TYR A 121 -7.24 1.82 -15.44
N TRP A 122 -7.49 0.70 -14.76
CA TRP A 122 -7.49 -0.62 -15.35
C TRP A 122 -8.57 -0.79 -16.43
N HIS A 123 -9.81 -0.35 -16.15
CA HIS A 123 -10.91 -0.45 -17.10
C HIS A 123 -10.70 0.43 -18.33
N ASP A 124 -10.09 1.59 -18.15
CA ASP A 124 -9.75 2.50 -19.25
C ASP A 124 -8.47 2.09 -20.01
N ARG A 125 -7.86 0.95 -19.64
CA ARG A 125 -6.57 0.48 -20.21
C ARG A 125 -5.44 1.50 -20.06
N LYS A 126 -5.49 2.34 -19.03
CA LYS A 126 -4.45 3.30 -18.67
C LYS A 126 -3.43 2.64 -17.75
N PRO A 127 -2.15 3.00 -17.83
CA PRO A 127 -1.17 2.58 -16.83
C PRO A 127 -1.63 2.99 -15.44
N ILE A 128 -1.64 2.04 -14.50
CA ILE A 128 -1.94 2.35 -13.11
C ILE A 128 -0.71 3.04 -12.50
N PRO A 129 -0.82 4.28 -11.98
CA PRO A 129 0.32 4.95 -11.37
C PRO A 129 0.87 4.17 -10.19
N ASP A 130 2.20 4.17 -10.00
CA ASP A 130 2.87 3.48 -8.91
C ASP A 130 2.30 3.84 -7.53
N LYS A 131 1.95 5.12 -7.31
CA LYS A 131 1.33 5.56 -6.06
C LYS A 131 -0.08 4.99 -5.82
N VAL A 132 -0.75 4.48 -6.85
CA VAL A 132 -2.05 3.79 -6.73
C VAL A 132 -1.85 2.29 -6.52
N LEU A 133 -0.80 1.71 -7.10
CA LEU A 133 -0.44 0.30 -6.88
C LEU A 133 0.18 0.08 -5.49
N TRP A 134 1.11 0.96 -5.09
CA TRP A 134 1.79 0.93 -3.79
C TRP A 134 1.47 2.21 -3.01
N PRO A 135 0.21 2.37 -2.53
CA PRO A 135 -0.19 3.57 -1.82
C PRO A 135 0.44 3.60 -0.43
N TYR A 136 0.83 4.77 0.02
CA TYR A 136 1.27 5.05 1.38
C TYR A 136 2.28 4.04 1.94
N PRO A 137 3.50 3.95 1.35
CA PRO A 137 4.52 3.03 1.83
C PRO A 137 4.75 3.22 3.33
N HIS A 138 4.74 2.09 4.08
CA HIS A 138 5.04 2.14 5.50
C HIS A 138 6.52 2.51 5.71
N PRO A 139 6.90 3.21 6.80
CA PRO A 139 8.32 3.53 7.08
C PRO A 139 9.27 2.32 7.05
N LYS A 140 8.78 1.11 7.33
CA LYS A 140 9.52 -0.15 7.17
C LYS A 140 10.08 -0.34 5.74
N THR A 141 9.41 0.20 4.73
CA THR A 141 9.88 0.13 3.32
C THR A 141 11.24 0.82 3.13
N VAL A 142 11.57 1.77 3.98
CA VAL A 142 12.85 2.49 3.99
C VAL A 142 13.74 2.10 5.16
N GLY A 143 13.38 1.03 5.89
CA GLY A 143 14.11 0.49 7.03
C GLY A 143 13.89 1.22 8.35
N LEU A 144 12.81 2.01 8.48
CA LEU A 144 12.46 2.69 9.72
C LEU A 144 11.38 1.92 10.48
N ILE A 145 11.71 1.40 11.65
CA ILE A 145 10.76 0.85 12.61
C ILE A 145 10.46 1.94 13.64
N MET A 146 9.23 2.43 13.66
CA MET A 146 8.81 3.56 14.49
C MET A 146 8.23 3.08 15.81
N ASP A 147 8.33 3.90 16.88
CA ASP A 147 7.65 3.64 18.15
C ASP A 147 6.19 4.14 18.06
N PRO A 148 5.18 3.25 18.14
CA PRO A 148 3.77 3.63 18.05
C PRO A 148 3.28 4.45 19.26
N ASN A 149 4.05 4.50 20.37
CA ASN A 149 3.72 5.28 21.56
C ASN A 149 4.23 6.72 21.54
N GLU A 150 5.00 7.06 20.51
CA GLU A 150 5.62 8.36 20.33
C GLU A 150 5.05 9.05 19.06
N ARG A 151 5.51 10.29 18.79
CA ARG A 151 5.12 10.99 17.54
C ARG A 151 5.81 10.35 16.33
N ALA A 152 7.09 10.62 16.15
CA ALA A 152 7.92 10.14 15.05
C ALA A 152 9.30 9.71 15.57
N THR A 153 9.32 8.93 16.65
CA THR A 153 10.54 8.39 17.26
C THR A 153 10.91 7.08 16.58
N VAL A 154 12.15 6.99 16.16
CA VAL A 154 12.73 5.78 15.56
C VAL A 154 13.03 4.78 16.67
N LYS A 155 12.38 3.61 16.61
CA LYS A 155 12.63 2.50 17.53
C LYS A 155 13.84 1.66 17.10
N GLU A 156 13.94 1.41 15.80
CA GLU A 156 14.98 0.59 15.20
C GLU A 156 15.22 1.03 13.74
N VAL A 157 16.42 0.82 13.23
CA VAL A 157 16.76 1.04 11.81
C VAL A 157 17.34 -0.25 11.26
N GLU A 158 16.78 -0.74 10.16
CA GLU A 158 17.26 -1.93 9.46
C GLU A 158 18.61 -1.65 8.81
N GLU A 159 19.55 -2.61 8.91
CA GLU A 159 20.86 -2.53 8.26
C GLU A 159 20.72 -2.40 6.73
N ASP A 160 21.66 -1.75 6.09
CA ASP A 160 21.74 -1.54 4.62
C ASP A 160 20.51 -0.86 4.00
N SER A 161 19.61 -0.32 4.82
CA SER A 161 18.41 0.39 4.38
C SER A 161 18.67 1.84 3.95
N ILE A 162 17.69 2.46 3.30
CA ILE A 162 17.71 3.90 2.95
C ILE A 162 17.91 4.74 4.22
N ALA A 163 17.29 4.37 5.32
CA ALA A 163 17.38 5.09 6.59
C ALA A 163 18.78 4.93 7.24
N SER A 164 19.36 3.72 7.21
CA SER A 164 20.70 3.49 7.75
C SER A 164 21.76 4.23 6.95
N GLN A 165 21.64 4.27 5.63
CA GLN A 165 22.53 5.02 4.73
C GLN A 165 22.45 6.53 4.95
N ALA A 166 21.30 7.05 5.39
CA ALA A 166 21.14 8.43 5.81
C ALA A 166 21.68 8.72 7.22
N GLY A 167 22.15 7.70 7.95
CA GLY A 167 22.72 7.80 9.28
C GLY A 167 21.69 7.92 10.41
N LEU A 168 20.40 7.60 10.16
CA LEU A 168 19.40 7.49 11.22
C LEU A 168 19.71 6.31 12.15
N ARG A 169 19.28 6.43 13.41
CA ARG A 169 19.51 5.44 14.47
C ARG A 169 18.31 5.32 15.41
N SER A 170 18.29 4.26 16.17
CA SER A 170 17.33 4.12 17.29
C SER A 170 17.44 5.31 18.25
N GLY A 171 16.31 5.82 18.71
CA GLY A 171 16.18 6.99 19.58
C GLY A 171 16.08 8.33 18.86
N ASP A 172 16.37 8.42 17.58
CA ASP A 172 16.16 9.65 16.81
C ASP A 172 14.69 10.05 16.78
N VAL A 173 14.41 11.34 16.94
CA VAL A 173 13.06 11.89 16.84
C VAL A 173 12.98 12.74 15.58
N ILE A 174 12.29 12.23 14.55
CA ILE A 174 12.13 12.96 13.28
C ILE A 174 11.28 14.19 13.52
N ALA A 175 11.86 15.36 13.34
CA ALA A 175 11.22 16.65 13.50
C ALA A 175 10.50 17.06 12.21
N THR A 176 11.25 17.01 11.07
CA THR A 176 10.71 17.31 9.75
C THR A 176 11.14 16.25 8.73
N LEU A 177 10.27 16.01 7.74
CA LEU A 177 10.58 15.22 6.56
C LEU A 177 10.02 15.98 5.36
N ASP A 178 10.85 16.24 4.35
CA ASP A 178 10.51 17.10 3.21
C ASP A 178 10.00 18.49 3.67
N GLY A 179 10.62 19.06 4.71
CA GLY A 179 10.25 20.33 5.32
C GLY A 179 8.94 20.32 6.11
N GLN A 180 8.23 19.19 6.18
CA GLN A 180 6.94 19.07 6.87
C GLN A 180 7.14 18.56 8.31
N PRO A 181 6.50 19.18 9.33
CA PRO A 181 6.54 18.67 10.71
C PRO A 181 5.92 17.29 10.84
N MET A 182 6.58 16.36 11.56
CA MET A 182 6.12 15.00 11.76
C MET A 182 5.42 14.85 13.12
N LEU A 183 4.15 14.47 13.11
CA LEU A 183 3.35 14.23 14.32
C LEU A 183 3.08 12.75 14.57
N SER A 184 3.20 11.91 13.55
CA SER A 184 2.91 10.48 13.64
C SER A 184 3.55 9.69 12.49
N ILE A 185 3.44 8.37 12.56
CA ILE A 185 3.82 7.45 11.48
C ILE A 185 3.04 7.77 10.19
N ALA A 186 1.77 8.15 10.30
CA ALA A 186 0.95 8.50 9.14
C ALA A 186 1.44 9.75 8.38
N ASP A 187 2.08 10.69 9.07
CA ASP A 187 2.72 11.84 8.41
C ASP A 187 3.97 11.43 7.63
N ILE A 188 4.74 10.47 8.15
CA ILE A 188 5.88 9.89 7.42
C ILE A 188 5.37 9.16 6.17
N GLN A 189 4.32 8.33 6.30
CA GLN A 189 3.70 7.66 5.15
C GLN A 189 3.17 8.64 4.11
N TRP A 190 2.63 9.78 4.55
CA TRP A 190 2.20 10.85 3.65
C TRP A 190 3.36 11.39 2.80
N VAL A 191 4.49 11.68 3.39
CA VAL A 191 5.67 12.14 2.65
C VAL A 191 6.15 11.04 1.71
N LEU A 192 6.32 9.80 2.20
CA LEU A 192 6.71 8.66 1.38
C LEU A 192 5.75 8.43 0.20
N HIS A 193 4.44 8.63 0.40
CA HIS A 193 3.44 8.52 -0.67
C HIS A 193 3.68 9.55 -1.79
N ASN A 194 4.27 10.70 -1.49
CA ASN A 194 4.50 11.78 -2.44
C ASN A 194 5.94 11.80 -3.02
N VAL A 195 6.85 10.94 -2.54
CA VAL A 195 8.18 10.77 -3.17
C VAL A 195 8.01 10.18 -4.57
N ASP A 196 8.81 10.70 -5.52
CA ASP A 196 8.77 10.27 -6.90
C ASP A 196 9.13 8.77 -7.03
N PRO A 197 8.41 7.98 -7.85
CA PRO A 197 8.76 6.59 -8.13
C PRO A 197 10.14 6.43 -8.79
N ASP A 198 10.62 7.43 -9.54
CA ASP A 198 11.98 7.44 -10.10
C ASP A 198 13.06 7.73 -9.04
N GLY A 199 12.65 7.97 -7.79
CA GLY A 199 13.56 8.20 -6.68
C GLY A 199 13.90 9.69 -6.46
N GLY A 200 15.01 9.91 -5.78
CA GLY A 200 15.47 11.27 -5.44
C GLY A 200 15.98 11.40 -4.01
N ALA A 201 16.24 12.62 -3.59
CA ALA A 201 16.72 12.93 -2.24
C ALA A 201 15.64 13.70 -1.48
N VAL A 202 15.28 13.23 -0.28
CA VAL A 202 14.30 13.87 0.60
C VAL A 202 15.02 14.33 1.87
N PRO A 203 15.00 15.64 2.20
CA PRO A 203 15.62 16.14 3.42
C PRO A 203 14.87 15.62 4.66
N VAL A 204 15.64 15.25 5.67
CA VAL A 204 15.15 14.85 6.99
C VAL A 204 15.89 15.61 8.06
N GLU A 205 15.16 16.19 9.01
CA GLU A 205 15.72 16.76 10.22
C GLU A 205 15.21 15.99 11.43
N PHE A 206 16.10 15.65 12.34
CA PHE A 206 15.78 14.90 13.54
C PHE A 206 16.58 15.36 14.74
N ASN A 207 16.07 15.11 15.93
CA ASN A 207 16.75 15.36 17.18
C ASN A 207 17.41 14.08 17.67
N ARG A 208 18.70 14.16 17.98
CA ARG A 208 19.51 13.09 18.57
C ARG A 208 20.19 13.63 19.81
N ASP A 209 19.92 13.05 20.97
CA ASP A 209 20.53 13.43 22.25
C ASP A 209 20.41 14.96 22.52
N GLY A 210 19.30 15.57 22.16
CA GLY A 210 19.04 17.00 22.33
C GLY A 210 19.64 17.90 21.24
N SER A 211 20.35 17.34 20.26
CA SER A 211 20.95 18.08 19.15
C SER A 211 20.17 17.90 17.85
N ALA A 212 19.97 18.99 17.12
CA ALA A 212 19.38 18.93 15.78
C ALA A 212 20.40 18.40 14.76
N VAL A 213 19.99 17.43 13.96
CA VAL A 213 20.79 16.81 12.90
C VAL A 213 20.00 16.86 11.59
N ALA A 214 20.68 17.21 10.49
CA ALA A 214 20.09 17.20 9.15
C ALA A 214 20.77 16.13 8.29
N ALA A 215 19.98 15.41 7.51
CA ALA A 215 20.43 14.37 6.59
C ALA A 215 19.51 14.30 5.35
N GLN A 216 19.78 13.35 4.45
CA GLN A 216 18.95 13.11 3.28
C GLN A 216 18.68 11.63 3.12
N LEU A 217 17.43 11.26 2.98
CA LEU A 217 17.00 9.94 2.50
C LEU A 217 17.18 9.91 0.98
N ARG A 218 17.97 8.97 0.47
CA ARG A 218 18.20 8.81 -0.98
C ARG A 218 17.46 7.60 -1.50
N PHE A 219 16.44 7.87 -2.31
CA PHE A 219 15.56 6.85 -2.87
C PHE A 219 16.08 6.40 -4.24
N PRO A 220 16.30 5.11 -4.48
CA PRO A 220 16.57 4.60 -5.83
C PRO A 220 15.29 4.60 -6.67
N LYS A 221 15.44 4.42 -7.98
CA LYS A 221 14.30 4.15 -8.86
C LYS A 221 13.53 2.91 -8.38
N ASP A 222 12.23 2.91 -8.58
CA ASP A 222 11.32 1.79 -8.23
C ASP A 222 11.31 1.42 -6.73
N TRP A 223 11.89 2.23 -5.84
CA TRP A 223 11.99 2.01 -4.39
C TRP A 223 10.66 1.58 -3.74
N ARG A 224 9.57 2.13 -4.23
CA ARG A 224 8.21 1.91 -3.72
C ARG A 224 7.76 0.46 -3.85
N ARG A 225 8.29 -0.28 -4.83
CA ARG A 225 7.98 -1.69 -5.08
C ARG A 225 8.46 -2.64 -3.98
N ALA A 226 9.34 -2.16 -3.08
CA ALA A 226 9.69 -2.87 -1.86
C ALA A 226 8.58 -2.88 -0.79
N SER A 227 7.49 -2.11 -0.99
CA SER A 227 6.34 -2.12 -0.07
C SER A 227 5.60 -3.44 -0.12
N ASP A 228 5.31 -4.04 1.02
CA ASP A 228 4.50 -5.25 1.12
C ASP A 228 3.01 -4.95 0.84
N LEU A 229 2.46 -5.59 -0.17
CA LEU A 229 1.03 -5.52 -0.52
C LEU A 229 0.21 -6.67 0.06
N SER A 230 0.84 -7.72 0.60
CA SER A 230 0.17 -8.98 0.96
C SER A 230 -0.93 -8.81 2.01
N TRP A 231 -0.76 -7.86 2.94
CA TRP A 231 -1.69 -7.57 4.04
C TRP A 231 -2.89 -6.71 3.61
N ARG A 232 -2.79 -5.99 2.50
CA ARG A 232 -3.81 -5.02 2.07
C ARG A 232 -5.10 -5.70 1.64
N VAL A 233 -6.23 -5.15 2.05
CA VAL A 233 -7.55 -5.64 1.64
C VAL A 233 -7.70 -5.49 0.12
N THR A 234 -7.24 -4.38 -0.45
CA THR A 234 -7.31 -4.11 -1.88
C THR A 234 -6.44 -5.04 -2.74
N THR A 235 -5.53 -5.83 -2.16
CA THR A 235 -4.80 -6.88 -2.89
C THR A 235 -5.72 -7.99 -3.39
N TRP A 236 -6.90 -8.18 -2.79
CA TRP A 236 -7.90 -9.11 -3.34
C TRP A 236 -8.37 -8.72 -4.74
N GLY A 237 -8.53 -7.42 -5.02
CA GLY A 237 -8.81 -6.91 -6.36
C GLY A 237 -7.69 -7.25 -7.36
N LEU A 238 -6.44 -7.08 -6.97
CA LEU A 238 -5.28 -7.44 -7.80
C LEU A 238 -5.21 -8.96 -8.05
N ARG A 239 -5.43 -9.78 -7.02
CA ARG A 239 -5.49 -11.25 -7.16
C ARG A 239 -6.61 -11.68 -8.12
N ARG A 240 -7.77 -11.03 -8.04
CA ARG A 240 -8.87 -11.24 -8.99
C ARG A 240 -8.41 -10.98 -10.41
N ILE A 241 -7.85 -9.82 -10.66
CA ILE A 241 -7.42 -9.36 -11.98
C ILE A 241 -6.31 -10.28 -12.55
N ALA A 242 -5.25 -10.44 -11.81
CA ALA A 242 -3.99 -10.98 -12.30
C ALA A 242 -3.84 -12.50 -12.11
N ALA A 243 -4.37 -13.04 -11.03
CA ALA A 243 -4.18 -14.44 -10.64
C ALA A 243 -5.49 -15.25 -10.62
N GLY A 244 -6.60 -14.70 -11.16
CA GLY A 244 -7.88 -15.39 -11.19
C GLY A 244 -8.45 -15.72 -9.81
N GLY A 245 -7.98 -14.99 -8.76
CA GLY A 245 -8.38 -15.17 -7.36
C GLY A 245 -7.53 -16.18 -6.60
N MET A 246 -6.39 -16.60 -7.11
CA MET A 246 -5.40 -17.38 -6.35
C MET A 246 -4.69 -16.51 -5.32
N VAL A 247 -4.30 -17.12 -4.21
CA VAL A 247 -3.33 -16.61 -3.23
C VAL A 247 -2.08 -17.43 -3.39
N LEU A 248 -0.97 -16.77 -3.63
CA LEU A 248 0.31 -17.39 -3.92
C LEU A 248 1.32 -17.10 -2.80
N GLU A 249 2.21 -18.04 -2.55
CA GLU A 249 3.34 -17.85 -1.64
C GLU A 249 4.59 -18.51 -2.25
N PRO A 250 5.79 -18.00 -1.96
CA PRO A 250 7.01 -18.67 -2.38
C PRO A 250 7.02 -20.12 -1.89
N SER A 251 7.31 -21.04 -2.80
CA SER A 251 7.40 -22.47 -2.43
C SER A 251 8.67 -22.72 -1.61
N THR A 252 8.56 -23.57 -0.60
CA THR A 252 9.73 -24.07 0.11
C THR A 252 10.47 -25.08 -0.76
N ARG A 253 11.80 -25.22 -0.57
CA ARG A 253 12.64 -26.14 -1.38
C ARG A 253 12.12 -27.58 -1.44
N SER A 254 11.37 -28.05 -0.44
CA SER A 254 10.79 -29.40 -0.39
C SER A 254 9.66 -29.61 -1.39
N ASP A 255 8.91 -28.55 -1.72
CA ASP A 255 7.72 -28.65 -2.56
C ASP A 255 8.05 -28.45 -4.06
N ALA A 256 9.20 -27.83 -4.37
CA ALA A 256 9.63 -27.46 -5.71
C ALA A 256 10.56 -28.47 -6.39
N THR A 257 10.90 -29.59 -5.72
CA THR A 257 11.86 -30.55 -6.27
C THR A 257 11.22 -31.74 -6.96
N PRO A 258 10.84 -31.61 -8.23
CA PRO A 258 11.01 -32.68 -9.18
C PRO A 258 12.37 -32.55 -9.84
N VAL A 259 12.95 -33.69 -10.16
CA VAL A 259 14.16 -33.84 -10.93
C VAL A 259 14.14 -32.87 -12.15
N GLY A 260 15.02 -31.85 -12.16
CA GLY A 260 15.25 -31.00 -13.33
C GLY A 260 14.92 -29.52 -13.23
N VAL A 261 14.37 -29.01 -12.15
CA VAL A 261 14.15 -27.56 -11.97
C VAL A 261 15.37 -27.00 -11.21
N GLY A 262 16.13 -26.14 -11.88
CA GLY A 262 17.32 -25.49 -11.29
C GLY A 262 16.95 -24.58 -10.13
N ASN A 263 17.92 -24.28 -9.26
CA ASN A 263 17.75 -23.48 -8.03
C ASN A 263 17.29 -22.02 -8.25
N GLU A 264 17.13 -21.56 -9.50
CA GLU A 264 16.81 -20.16 -9.88
C GLU A 264 15.48 -20.04 -10.65
N THR A 265 14.63 -21.06 -10.64
CA THR A 265 13.36 -21.05 -11.37
C THR A 265 12.20 -20.67 -10.45
N MET A 266 11.25 -19.93 -11.01
CA MET A 266 9.99 -19.56 -10.37
C MET A 266 9.32 -20.78 -9.73
N ALA A 267 8.96 -20.66 -8.46
CA ALA A 267 8.19 -21.65 -7.71
C ALA A 267 7.22 -20.96 -6.77
N LEU A 268 6.00 -20.71 -7.24
CA LEU A 268 4.94 -20.11 -6.43
C LEU A 268 3.87 -21.15 -6.10
N HIS A 269 3.74 -21.45 -4.82
CA HIS A 269 2.76 -22.39 -4.31
C HIS A 269 1.37 -21.74 -4.28
N VAL A 270 0.37 -22.43 -4.83
CA VAL A 270 -1.03 -22.01 -4.78
C VAL A 270 -1.60 -22.39 -3.42
N LYS A 271 -1.54 -21.45 -2.48
CA LYS A 271 -2.03 -21.62 -1.11
C LYS A 271 -3.55 -21.70 -1.04
N ARG A 272 -4.24 -20.98 -1.91
CA ARG A 272 -5.70 -20.92 -1.97
C ARG A 272 -6.19 -20.60 -3.36
N VAL A 273 -7.33 -21.17 -3.73
CA VAL A 273 -8.05 -20.85 -4.97
C VAL A 273 -9.42 -20.28 -4.63
N GLY A 274 -9.72 -19.10 -5.15
CA GLY A 274 -11.03 -18.45 -4.98
C GLY A 274 -12.17 -19.32 -5.53
N LYS A 275 -13.33 -19.28 -4.89
CA LYS A 275 -14.44 -20.21 -5.17
C LYS A 275 -15.59 -19.60 -5.95
N TYR A 276 -15.82 -18.28 -5.82
CA TYR A 276 -17.06 -17.66 -6.28
C TYR A 276 -16.82 -16.46 -7.21
N GLY A 277 -17.78 -16.24 -8.10
CA GLY A 277 -17.79 -15.08 -9.00
C GLY A 277 -16.48 -14.90 -9.77
N PRO A 278 -16.03 -13.66 -9.97
CA PRO A 278 -14.77 -13.36 -10.64
C PRO A 278 -13.54 -13.95 -9.94
N HIS A 279 -13.54 -14.05 -8.60
CA HIS A 279 -12.47 -14.67 -7.83
C HIS A 279 -12.34 -16.20 -8.05
N GLY A 280 -13.34 -16.84 -8.64
CA GLY A 280 -13.31 -18.28 -8.95
C GLY A 280 -12.74 -18.62 -10.34
N THR A 281 -12.14 -17.65 -11.05
CA THR A 281 -11.66 -17.86 -12.42
C THR A 281 -10.55 -18.91 -12.50
N ALA A 282 -9.54 -18.84 -11.67
CA ALA A 282 -8.49 -19.86 -11.64
C ALA A 282 -9.05 -21.28 -11.38
N LYS A 283 -10.01 -21.40 -10.46
CA LYS A 283 -10.69 -22.69 -10.20
C LYS A 283 -11.41 -23.21 -11.45
N ARG A 284 -12.13 -22.38 -12.16
CA ARG A 284 -12.81 -22.78 -13.42
C ARG A 284 -11.82 -23.14 -14.53
N THR A 285 -10.63 -22.55 -14.52
CA THR A 285 -9.55 -22.87 -15.46
C THR A 285 -8.91 -24.23 -15.12
N GLY A 286 -9.02 -24.72 -13.88
CA GLY A 286 -8.50 -26.02 -13.47
C GLY A 286 -7.36 -25.98 -12.44
N PHE A 287 -7.01 -24.79 -11.93
CA PHE A 287 -6.04 -24.67 -10.83
C PHE A 287 -6.60 -25.21 -9.52
N LEU A 288 -5.72 -25.83 -8.72
CA LEU A 288 -6.01 -26.41 -7.40
C LEU A 288 -5.08 -25.83 -6.34
N GLU A 289 -5.53 -25.88 -5.10
CA GLU A 289 -4.66 -25.67 -3.94
C GLU A 289 -3.59 -26.76 -3.93
N GLY A 290 -2.34 -26.39 -3.70
CA GLY A 290 -1.19 -27.30 -3.77
C GLY A 290 -0.44 -27.29 -5.11
N ASP A 291 -0.96 -26.67 -6.17
CA ASP A 291 -0.20 -26.47 -7.41
C ASP A 291 1.04 -25.61 -7.14
N VAL A 292 2.12 -25.88 -7.86
CA VAL A 292 3.30 -25.00 -7.89
C VAL A 292 3.44 -24.38 -9.27
N ILE A 293 3.28 -23.07 -9.38
CA ILE A 293 3.46 -22.34 -10.64
C ILE A 293 4.95 -22.23 -10.91
N THR A 294 5.39 -22.75 -12.05
CA THR A 294 6.81 -22.76 -12.48
C THR A 294 7.08 -21.83 -13.67
N SER A 295 6.04 -21.40 -14.39
CA SER A 295 6.13 -20.39 -15.41
C SER A 295 4.80 -19.64 -15.54
N PHE A 296 4.88 -18.34 -15.76
CA PHE A 296 3.72 -17.47 -15.97
C PHE A 296 4.00 -16.54 -17.14
N ASP A 297 3.23 -16.69 -18.24
CA ASP A 297 3.41 -15.93 -19.48
C ASP A 297 4.84 -16.05 -20.05
N GLY A 298 5.42 -17.25 -19.98
CA GLY A 298 6.80 -17.54 -20.41
C GLY A 298 7.89 -17.05 -19.44
N ARG A 299 7.53 -16.34 -18.38
CA ARG A 299 8.47 -15.89 -17.33
C ARG A 299 8.67 -16.96 -16.26
N THR A 300 9.90 -17.03 -15.79
CA THR A 300 10.34 -17.98 -14.74
C THR A 300 11.10 -17.27 -13.59
N ASP A 301 11.06 -15.95 -13.58
CA ASP A 301 11.79 -15.07 -12.68
C ASP A 301 10.87 -14.34 -11.66
N LEU A 302 9.56 -14.62 -11.66
CA LEU A 302 8.63 -14.03 -10.69
C LEU A 302 8.72 -14.81 -9.37
N SER A 303 9.39 -14.22 -8.40
CA SER A 303 9.76 -14.90 -7.15
C SER A 303 8.71 -14.79 -6.03
N SER A 304 7.76 -13.87 -6.18
CA SER A 304 6.70 -13.61 -5.20
C SER A 304 5.33 -13.41 -5.84
N GLU A 305 4.26 -13.51 -5.05
CA GLU A 305 2.92 -13.12 -5.47
C GLU A 305 2.91 -11.69 -5.98
N GLN A 306 3.59 -10.78 -5.28
CA GLN A 306 3.65 -9.37 -5.64
C GLN A 306 4.31 -9.14 -6.99
N ASP A 307 5.38 -9.87 -7.33
CA ASP A 307 6.04 -9.79 -8.64
C ASP A 307 5.06 -10.19 -9.75
N LEU A 308 4.31 -11.28 -9.55
CA LEU A 308 3.32 -11.75 -10.51
C LEU A 308 2.18 -10.73 -10.68
N LEU A 309 1.61 -10.25 -9.58
CA LEU A 309 0.53 -9.27 -9.62
C LEU A 309 0.98 -7.99 -10.31
N THR A 310 2.17 -7.48 -9.96
CA THR A 310 2.79 -6.30 -10.57
C THR A 310 3.02 -6.49 -12.06
N TYR A 311 3.64 -7.62 -12.45
CA TYR A 311 3.88 -7.95 -13.84
C TYR A 311 2.60 -7.86 -14.67
N VAL A 312 1.52 -8.49 -14.21
CA VAL A 312 0.25 -8.49 -14.95
C VAL A 312 -0.31 -7.08 -15.10
N VAL A 313 -0.45 -6.33 -14.02
CA VAL A 313 -1.11 -5.01 -14.08
C VAL A 313 -0.29 -3.93 -14.78
N THR A 314 1.01 -4.19 -14.99
CA THR A 314 1.90 -3.26 -15.75
C THR A 314 2.15 -3.69 -17.19
N SER A 315 1.91 -4.97 -17.55
CA SER A 315 2.31 -5.52 -18.85
C SER A 315 1.15 -6.13 -19.64
N LYS A 316 0.00 -6.35 -19.02
CA LYS A 316 -1.18 -6.96 -19.66
C LYS A 316 -2.37 -6.02 -19.67
N GLN A 317 -3.40 -6.41 -20.42
CA GLN A 317 -4.64 -5.68 -20.58
C GLN A 317 -5.85 -6.56 -20.15
N PRO A 318 -6.97 -5.93 -19.75
CA PRO A 318 -8.22 -6.66 -19.53
C PRO A 318 -8.62 -7.48 -20.76
N GLY A 319 -8.79 -8.79 -20.57
CA GLY A 319 -9.18 -9.74 -21.62
C GLY A 319 -8.05 -10.51 -22.26
N ASP A 320 -6.79 -10.18 -21.95
CA ASP A 320 -5.64 -10.99 -22.37
C ASP A 320 -5.74 -12.40 -21.76
N GLN A 321 -5.02 -13.34 -22.35
CA GLN A 321 -4.81 -14.67 -21.82
C GLN A 321 -3.33 -14.91 -21.63
N VAL A 322 -2.97 -15.54 -20.52
CA VAL A 322 -1.58 -15.91 -20.22
C VAL A 322 -1.43 -17.41 -20.09
N ASP A 323 -0.35 -17.95 -20.63
CA ASP A 323 0.00 -19.35 -20.46
C ASP A 323 0.66 -19.53 -19.08
N VAL A 324 0.15 -20.48 -18.30
CA VAL A 324 0.65 -20.77 -16.94
C VAL A 324 1.01 -22.25 -16.87
N THR A 325 2.24 -22.54 -16.50
CA THR A 325 2.73 -23.91 -16.28
C THR A 325 2.77 -24.15 -14.78
N VAL A 326 2.17 -25.28 -14.37
CA VAL A 326 2.18 -25.73 -12.98
C VAL A 326 2.71 -27.15 -12.86
N LEU A 327 3.30 -27.44 -11.72
CA LEU A 327 3.62 -28.77 -11.26
C LEU A 327 2.55 -29.24 -10.27
N ARG A 328 1.95 -30.41 -10.50
CA ARG A 328 0.97 -31.08 -9.65
C ARG A 328 1.28 -32.57 -9.57
N ASP A 329 1.52 -33.11 -8.38
CA ASP A 329 1.83 -34.54 -8.16
C ASP A 329 2.91 -35.07 -9.11
N GLY A 330 3.99 -34.31 -9.31
CA GLY A 330 5.10 -34.62 -10.21
C GLY A 330 4.79 -34.51 -11.70
N LYS A 331 3.60 -34.01 -12.09
CA LYS A 331 3.19 -33.82 -13.49
C LYS A 331 3.19 -32.36 -13.86
N VAL A 332 3.72 -32.02 -15.03
CA VAL A 332 3.68 -30.69 -15.61
C VAL A 332 2.35 -30.51 -16.34
N LEU A 333 1.60 -29.50 -15.97
CA LEU A 333 0.31 -29.13 -16.58
C LEU A 333 0.40 -27.68 -17.09
N SER A 334 -0.35 -27.38 -18.15
CA SER A 334 -0.42 -26.03 -18.72
C SER A 334 -1.86 -25.55 -18.79
N TYR A 335 -2.09 -24.30 -18.41
CA TYR A 335 -3.39 -23.65 -18.42
C TYR A 335 -3.32 -22.30 -19.11
N LYS A 336 -4.45 -21.86 -19.68
CA LYS A 336 -4.65 -20.49 -20.16
C LYS A 336 -5.50 -19.72 -19.16
N LEU A 337 -4.86 -18.79 -18.42
CA LEU A 337 -5.54 -17.97 -17.42
C LEU A 337 -5.99 -16.65 -18.07
N PRO A 338 -7.31 -16.33 -18.07
CA PRO A 338 -7.77 -15.05 -18.57
C PRO A 338 -7.49 -13.93 -17.55
N ILE A 339 -6.93 -12.83 -18.03
CA ILE A 339 -6.74 -11.59 -17.27
C ILE A 339 -8.09 -10.86 -17.22
N GLN A 340 -8.56 -10.59 -16.01
CA GLN A 340 -9.93 -10.13 -15.81
C GLN A 340 -10.07 -8.61 -15.95
N LYS A 341 -11.31 -8.20 -16.27
CA LYS A 341 -11.71 -6.79 -16.25
C LYS A 341 -11.81 -6.24 -14.84
#